data_054b8374fefce5d9a0f7ffb989eb51cc
#
_entry.id   054b8374fefce5d9a0f7ffb989eb51cc
#
_cell.length_a   1.000
_cell.length_b   1.000
_cell.length_c   1.000
_cell.angle_alpha   90.00
_cell.angle_beta   90.00
_cell.angle_gamma   90.00
#
_symmetry.space_group_name_H-M   'P 1'
#
loop_
_entity.id
_entity.type
_entity.pdbx_description
1 polymer ?
#
loop_
_entity_poly.entity_id
_entity_poly.type
_entity_poly.pdbx_seq_one_letter_code
_entity_poly.pdbx_strand_id
1 'polypeptide(L)'
;FDNRLLKKIGRSHQEQDIYDNIDRLKLAGFDNISIDLIYALPTQTMDQVKENVAKALALDIPHMSLYSLILENHTVFMNRMRRGKLPLPKEELEAEMFEYIIAELERAGFEHYEISNFSKPGFESRHNLMYWDNAEYYGIGAGASGYVNGVRYKNHGPIRHYLNAVEEGNARIT
;
A
#
# COMPACT_ATOMS: atom_id res chain seq x y z
N PHE A 1 -4.45 1.19 -13.07
CA PHE A 1 -4.31 1.35 -14.52
C PHE A 1 -5.52 2.04 -15.20
N ASP A 2 -6.72 2.12 -14.62
CA ASP A 2 -7.87 2.82 -15.22
C ASP A 2 -7.78 4.34 -14.95
N ASN A 3 -7.55 5.14 -15.98
CA ASN A 3 -7.40 6.61 -15.88
C ASN A 3 -8.65 7.29 -15.29
N ARG A 4 -9.86 6.74 -15.48
CA ARG A 4 -11.09 7.28 -14.90
C ARG A 4 -11.13 7.04 -13.40
N LEU A 5 -10.71 5.84 -12.94
CA LEU A 5 -10.60 5.52 -11.52
C LEU A 5 -9.47 6.32 -10.88
N LEU A 6 -8.30 6.42 -11.51
CA LEU A 6 -7.18 7.25 -11.03
C LEU A 6 -7.61 8.69 -10.79
N LYS A 7 -8.27 9.31 -11.76
CA LYS A 7 -8.81 10.67 -11.63
C LYS A 7 -9.86 10.78 -10.51
N LYS A 8 -10.72 9.76 -10.38
CA LYS A 8 -11.79 9.73 -9.36
C LYS A 8 -11.23 9.69 -7.93
N ILE A 9 -10.11 9.02 -7.73
CA ILE A 9 -9.41 8.94 -6.44
C ILE A 9 -8.35 10.02 -6.25
N GLY A 10 -8.26 10.99 -7.18
CA GLY A 10 -7.38 12.15 -7.05
C GLY A 10 -5.92 11.89 -7.36
N ARG A 11 -5.60 10.83 -8.12
CA ARG A 11 -4.24 10.57 -8.59
C ARG A 11 -3.89 11.50 -9.75
N SER A 12 -2.66 12.02 -9.75
CA SER A 12 -2.14 12.93 -10.78
C SER A 12 -1.56 12.21 -12.00
N HIS A 13 -1.14 10.96 -11.83
CA HIS A 13 -0.56 10.15 -12.91
C HIS A 13 -1.64 9.45 -13.75
N GLN A 14 -1.26 9.04 -14.93
CA GLN A 14 -2.05 8.23 -15.86
C GLN A 14 -1.44 6.83 -16.02
N GLU A 15 -2.18 5.93 -16.64
CA GLU A 15 -1.71 4.57 -16.92
C GLU A 15 -0.37 4.55 -17.68
N GLN A 16 -0.18 5.42 -18.68
CA GLN A 16 1.06 5.49 -19.45
C GLN A 16 2.28 5.82 -18.57
N ASP A 17 2.11 6.68 -17.57
CA ASP A 17 3.20 7.05 -16.66
C ASP A 17 3.74 5.82 -15.88
N ILE A 18 2.89 4.81 -15.64
CA ILE A 18 3.31 3.58 -14.96
C ILE A 18 4.30 2.82 -15.85
N TYR A 19 3.95 2.59 -17.11
CA TYR A 19 4.82 1.88 -18.06
C TYR A 19 6.13 2.65 -18.28
N ASP A 20 6.05 3.94 -18.55
CA ASP A 20 7.21 4.78 -18.78
C ASP A 20 8.19 4.78 -17.59
N ASN A 21 7.67 4.79 -16.35
CA ASN A 21 8.49 4.77 -15.15
C ASN A 21 9.11 3.39 -14.91
N ILE A 22 8.37 2.29 -15.10
CA ILE A 22 8.93 0.94 -14.99
C ILE A 22 10.04 0.73 -16.03
N ASP A 23 9.82 1.14 -17.27
CA ASP A 23 10.84 1.05 -18.32
C ASP A 23 12.10 1.85 -17.98
N ARG A 24 11.94 3.07 -17.47
CA ARG A 24 13.07 3.89 -17.01
C ARG A 24 13.84 3.25 -15.88
N LEU A 25 13.16 2.65 -14.90
CA LEU A 25 13.79 1.93 -13.79
C LEU A 25 14.60 0.73 -14.30
N LYS A 26 14.01 -0.09 -15.19
CA LYS A 26 14.67 -1.24 -15.78
C LYS A 26 15.90 -0.81 -16.61
N LEU A 27 15.78 0.25 -17.43
CA LEU A 27 16.90 0.82 -18.20
C LEU A 27 18.01 1.36 -17.30
N ALA A 28 17.68 1.87 -16.10
CA ALA A 28 18.65 2.31 -15.10
C ALA A 28 19.30 1.15 -14.31
N GLY A 29 18.93 -0.11 -14.60
CA GLY A 29 19.50 -1.31 -13.98
C GLY A 29 18.82 -1.74 -12.68
N PHE A 30 17.62 -1.21 -12.37
CA PHE A 30 16.84 -1.71 -11.25
C PHE A 30 16.03 -2.93 -11.67
N ASP A 31 16.18 -4.04 -10.96
CA ASP A 31 15.46 -5.29 -11.13
C ASP A 31 14.50 -5.59 -9.95
N ASN A 32 14.81 -5.08 -8.77
CA ASN A 32 13.97 -5.20 -7.58
C ASN A 32 12.99 -4.02 -7.49
N ILE A 33 11.91 -4.12 -8.24
CA ILE A 33 10.87 -3.07 -8.36
C ILE A 33 9.58 -3.58 -7.72
N SER A 34 8.90 -2.71 -6.99
CA SER A 34 7.56 -2.96 -6.44
C SER A 34 6.56 -1.93 -6.95
N ILE A 35 5.30 -2.36 -7.13
CA ILE A 35 4.16 -1.47 -7.35
C ILE A 35 3.09 -1.67 -6.28
N ASP A 36 2.38 -0.59 -5.97
CA ASP A 36 1.23 -0.62 -5.09
C ASP A 36 -0.05 -0.48 -5.92
N LEU A 37 -0.98 -1.41 -5.72
CA LEU A 37 -2.31 -1.39 -6.30
C LEU A 37 -3.36 -1.26 -5.21
N ILE A 38 -4.44 -0.54 -5.52
CA ILE A 38 -5.60 -0.44 -4.63
C ILE A 38 -6.80 -1.03 -5.36
N TYR A 39 -7.48 -2.00 -4.73
CA TYR A 39 -8.74 -2.57 -5.21
C TYR A 39 -9.91 -2.13 -4.31
N ALA A 40 -11.11 -2.59 -4.61
CA ALA A 40 -12.36 -2.17 -3.96
C ALA A 40 -12.60 -0.65 -4.01
N LEU A 41 -12.14 0.00 -5.08
CA LEU A 41 -12.35 1.42 -5.31
C LEU A 41 -13.84 1.73 -5.56
N PRO A 42 -14.30 2.96 -5.26
CA PRO A 42 -15.69 3.35 -5.52
C PRO A 42 -16.11 3.09 -6.97
N THR A 43 -17.15 2.28 -7.15
CA THR A 43 -17.68 1.81 -8.44
C THR A 43 -16.78 0.86 -9.24
N GLN A 44 -15.70 0.37 -8.67
CA GLN A 44 -14.85 -0.62 -9.34
C GLN A 44 -15.60 -1.95 -9.51
N THR A 45 -15.46 -2.56 -10.67
CA THR A 45 -16.04 -3.86 -11.00
C THR A 45 -14.99 -4.96 -10.95
N MET A 46 -15.43 -6.21 -10.86
CA MET A 46 -14.56 -7.38 -10.94
C MET A 46 -13.74 -7.40 -12.26
N ASP A 47 -14.34 -7.03 -13.39
CA ASP A 47 -13.64 -7.01 -14.67
C ASP A 47 -12.50 -5.98 -14.69
N GLN A 48 -12.69 -4.83 -14.02
CA GLN A 48 -11.62 -3.83 -13.87
C GLN A 48 -10.48 -4.35 -12.97
N VAL A 49 -10.79 -5.12 -11.93
CA VAL A 49 -9.76 -5.76 -11.11
C VAL A 49 -8.98 -6.79 -11.93
N LYS A 50 -9.67 -7.63 -12.70
CA LYS A 50 -9.05 -8.62 -13.59
C LYS A 50 -8.11 -7.96 -14.59
N GLU A 51 -8.55 -6.88 -15.23
CA GLU A 51 -7.73 -6.11 -16.17
C GLU A 51 -6.50 -5.50 -15.47
N ASN A 52 -6.66 -4.92 -14.27
CA ASN A 52 -5.56 -4.34 -13.52
C ASN A 52 -4.52 -5.39 -13.10
N VAL A 53 -4.95 -6.56 -12.66
CA VAL A 53 -4.04 -7.67 -12.32
C VAL A 53 -3.29 -8.16 -13.55
N ALA A 54 -3.96 -8.34 -14.67
CA ALA A 54 -3.33 -8.75 -15.92
C ALA A 54 -2.27 -7.72 -16.39
N LYS A 55 -2.59 -6.43 -16.33
CA LYS A 55 -1.64 -5.35 -16.66
C LYS A 55 -0.45 -5.31 -15.70
N ALA A 56 -0.69 -5.50 -14.40
CA ALA A 56 0.37 -5.55 -13.40
C ALA A 56 1.32 -6.73 -13.64
N LEU A 57 0.79 -7.91 -13.93
CA LEU A 57 1.59 -9.09 -14.27
C LEU A 57 2.42 -8.90 -15.55
N ALA A 58 1.87 -8.19 -16.54
CA ALA A 58 2.58 -7.87 -17.78
C ALA A 58 3.79 -6.92 -17.59
N LEU A 59 3.89 -6.23 -16.46
CA LEU A 59 5.06 -5.39 -16.13
C LEU A 59 6.32 -6.22 -15.85
N ASP A 60 6.18 -7.51 -15.58
CA ASP A 60 7.28 -8.42 -15.25
C ASP A 60 8.21 -7.84 -14.17
N ILE A 61 7.62 -7.57 -13.00
CA ILE A 61 8.29 -7.07 -11.81
C ILE A 61 8.16 -8.10 -10.67
N PRO A 62 9.11 -8.16 -9.72
CA PRO A 62 9.15 -9.24 -8.74
C PRO A 62 8.26 -9.04 -7.51
N HIS A 63 7.72 -7.84 -7.25
CA HIS A 63 6.96 -7.55 -6.03
C HIS A 63 5.74 -6.66 -6.31
N MET A 64 4.64 -6.95 -5.61
CA MET A 64 3.38 -6.19 -5.68
C MET A 64 2.75 -6.08 -4.30
N SER A 65 2.27 -4.88 -3.95
CA SER A 65 1.39 -4.66 -2.81
C SER A 65 -0.04 -4.39 -3.30
N LEU A 66 -1.02 -5.14 -2.81
CA LEU A 66 -2.42 -4.97 -3.17
C LEU A 66 -3.27 -4.72 -1.93
N TYR A 67 -3.76 -3.50 -1.81
CA TYR A 67 -4.55 -3.05 -0.67
C TYR A 67 -6.02 -2.88 -1.07
N SER A 68 -6.94 -3.30 -0.21
CA SER A 68 -8.31 -2.78 -0.32
C SER A 68 -8.35 -1.30 0.07
N LEU A 69 -9.33 -0.57 -0.47
CA LEU A 69 -9.49 0.83 -0.13
C LEU A 69 -9.89 1.01 1.33
N ILE A 70 -8.97 1.49 2.16
CA ILE A 70 -9.23 1.87 3.56
C ILE A 70 -9.62 3.35 3.63
N LEU A 71 -10.73 3.64 4.31
CA LEU A 71 -11.21 5.00 4.51
C LEU A 71 -10.66 5.57 5.82
N GLU A 72 -9.66 6.42 5.71
CA GLU A 72 -9.08 7.11 6.86
C GLU A 72 -9.96 8.29 7.33
N ASN A 73 -10.04 8.48 8.65
CA ASN A 73 -10.72 9.63 9.25
C ASN A 73 -10.12 10.95 8.74
N HIS A 74 -10.96 11.99 8.68
CA HIS A 74 -10.58 13.33 8.18
C HIS A 74 -10.21 13.42 6.69
N THR A 75 -10.49 12.38 5.90
CA THR A 75 -10.31 12.39 4.44
C THR A 75 -11.58 12.83 3.72
N VAL A 76 -11.40 13.28 2.47
CA VAL A 76 -12.53 13.61 1.57
C VAL A 76 -13.42 12.39 1.34
N PHE A 77 -12.83 11.19 1.23
CA PHE A 77 -13.58 9.96 1.01
C PHE A 77 -14.41 9.57 2.22
N MET A 78 -13.87 9.63 3.42
CA MET A 78 -14.65 9.40 4.66
C MET A 78 -15.84 10.38 4.76
N ASN A 79 -15.63 11.67 4.43
CA ASN A 79 -16.71 12.65 4.43
C ASN A 79 -17.78 12.35 3.37
N ARG A 80 -17.39 11.88 2.18
CA ARG A 80 -18.34 11.45 1.13
C ARG A 80 -19.10 10.19 1.55
N MET A 81 -18.42 9.23 2.16
CA MET A 81 -19.03 8.00 2.67
C MET A 81 -20.11 8.33 3.72
N ARG A 82 -19.79 9.15 4.74
CA ARG A 82 -20.73 9.56 5.77
C ARG A 82 -21.98 10.28 5.22
N ARG A 83 -21.85 10.91 4.06
CA ARG A 83 -22.96 11.57 3.33
C ARG A 83 -23.69 10.65 2.36
N GLY A 84 -23.39 9.35 2.33
CA GLY A 84 -23.96 8.41 1.34
C GLY A 84 -23.58 8.69 -0.11
N LYS A 85 -22.49 9.45 -0.37
CA LYS A 85 -22.06 9.87 -1.71
C LYS A 85 -20.83 9.12 -2.22
N LEU A 86 -20.46 8.01 -1.59
CA LEU A 86 -19.34 7.17 -2.01
C LEU A 86 -19.84 5.73 -2.20
N PRO A 87 -20.16 5.31 -3.42
CA PRO A 87 -20.63 3.96 -3.71
C PRO A 87 -19.45 2.98 -3.68
N LEU A 88 -19.21 2.38 -2.53
CA LEU A 88 -18.22 1.32 -2.35
C LEU A 88 -18.78 -0.03 -2.83
N PRO A 89 -17.94 -0.96 -3.28
CA PRO A 89 -18.31 -2.35 -3.45
C PRO A 89 -18.88 -2.93 -2.15
N LYS A 90 -19.74 -3.93 -2.27
CA LYS A 90 -20.18 -4.71 -1.10
C LYS A 90 -19.04 -5.58 -0.60
N GLU A 91 -19.09 -5.94 0.68
CA GLU A 91 -18.06 -6.78 1.32
C GLU A 91 -17.85 -8.12 0.59
N GLU A 92 -18.94 -8.73 0.10
CA GLU A 92 -18.87 -9.98 -0.65
C GLU A 92 -18.08 -9.80 -1.96
N LEU A 93 -18.31 -8.69 -2.68
CA LEU A 93 -17.57 -8.40 -3.91
C LEU A 93 -16.10 -8.05 -3.62
N GLU A 94 -15.81 -7.37 -2.52
CA GLU A 94 -14.44 -7.08 -2.07
C GLU A 94 -13.70 -8.39 -1.77
N ALA A 95 -14.35 -9.33 -1.07
CA ALA A 95 -13.80 -10.67 -0.81
C ALA A 95 -13.53 -11.45 -2.11
N GLU A 96 -14.47 -11.46 -3.05
CA GLU A 96 -14.28 -12.09 -4.37
C GLU A 96 -13.11 -11.47 -5.15
N MET A 97 -12.94 -10.14 -5.08
CA MET A 97 -11.80 -9.46 -5.68
C MET A 97 -10.47 -9.92 -5.07
N PHE A 98 -10.42 -10.06 -3.75
CA PHE A 98 -9.22 -10.48 -3.05
C PHE A 98 -8.86 -11.95 -3.36
N GLU A 99 -9.84 -12.85 -3.32
CA GLU A 99 -9.65 -14.25 -3.69
C GLU A 99 -9.13 -14.40 -5.13
N TYR A 100 -9.70 -13.63 -6.07
CA TYR A 100 -9.22 -13.61 -7.44
C TYR A 100 -7.77 -13.12 -7.54
N ILE A 101 -7.43 -12.03 -6.84
CA ILE A 101 -6.06 -11.48 -6.82
C ILE A 101 -5.07 -12.55 -6.33
N ILE A 102 -5.35 -13.20 -5.21
CA ILE A 102 -4.50 -14.27 -4.67
C ILE A 102 -4.29 -15.37 -5.72
N ALA A 103 -5.39 -15.91 -6.25
CA ALA A 103 -5.32 -17.02 -7.20
C ALA A 103 -4.52 -16.69 -8.47
N GLU A 104 -4.66 -15.46 -9.02
CA GLU A 104 -3.93 -15.07 -10.23
C GLU A 104 -2.44 -14.83 -9.96
N LEU A 105 -2.10 -14.19 -8.84
CA LEU A 105 -0.71 -13.93 -8.49
C LEU A 105 0.03 -15.23 -8.15
N GLU A 106 -0.59 -16.15 -7.41
CA GLU A 106 -0.02 -17.47 -7.12
C GLU A 106 0.19 -18.28 -8.42
N ARG A 107 -0.78 -18.25 -9.34
CA ARG A 107 -0.65 -18.90 -10.65
C ARG A 107 0.51 -18.32 -11.47
N ALA A 108 0.80 -17.03 -11.30
CA ALA A 108 1.93 -16.35 -11.92
C ALA A 108 3.26 -16.57 -11.17
N GLY A 109 3.27 -17.39 -10.11
CA GLY A 109 4.46 -17.76 -9.34
C GLY A 109 4.88 -16.71 -8.29
N PHE A 110 3.93 -15.89 -7.84
CA PHE A 110 4.14 -15.04 -6.66
C PHE A 110 3.74 -15.82 -5.39
N GLU A 111 4.43 -15.56 -4.31
CA GLU A 111 4.09 -16.02 -2.97
C GLU A 111 3.34 -14.91 -2.22
N HIS A 112 2.19 -15.24 -1.63
CA HIS A 112 1.45 -14.36 -0.72
C HIS A 112 2.11 -14.44 0.66
N TYR A 113 3.16 -13.65 0.90
CA TYR A 113 4.01 -13.81 2.09
C TYR A 113 3.51 -13.04 3.33
N GLU A 114 2.57 -12.09 3.14
CA GLU A 114 1.84 -11.42 4.22
C GLU A 114 0.53 -10.84 3.68
N ILE A 115 -0.29 -10.16 4.50
CA ILE A 115 -1.69 -9.81 4.21
C ILE A 115 -1.90 -9.10 2.87
N SER A 116 -1.03 -8.15 2.53
CA SER A 116 -1.22 -7.29 1.35
C SER A 116 -0.11 -7.41 0.32
N ASN A 117 0.96 -8.17 0.61
CA ASN A 117 2.15 -8.21 -0.22
C ASN A 117 2.40 -9.57 -0.85
N PHE A 118 2.78 -9.52 -2.12
CA PHE A 118 3.08 -10.67 -2.97
C PHE A 118 4.43 -10.48 -3.62
N SER A 119 5.26 -11.52 -3.66
CA SER A 119 6.55 -11.46 -4.30
C SER A 119 6.92 -12.74 -5.02
N LYS A 120 7.81 -12.64 -5.99
CA LYS A 120 8.58 -13.80 -6.44
C LYS A 120 9.49 -14.27 -5.29
N PRO A 121 9.83 -15.57 -5.19
CA PRO A 121 10.73 -16.08 -4.16
C PRO A 121 12.04 -15.29 -4.08
N GLY A 122 12.40 -14.83 -2.87
CA GLY A 122 13.61 -14.05 -2.62
C GLY A 122 13.48 -12.54 -2.83
N PHE A 123 12.28 -12.04 -3.19
CA PHE A 123 11.99 -10.61 -3.36
C PHE A 123 11.04 -10.06 -2.28
N GLU A 124 10.84 -10.79 -1.19
CA GLU A 124 10.03 -10.34 -0.07
C GLU A 124 10.63 -9.06 0.55
N SER A 125 9.77 -8.11 0.92
CA SER A 125 10.22 -6.89 1.59
C SER A 125 10.76 -7.21 2.97
N ARG A 126 12.10 -7.14 3.14
CA ARG A 126 12.76 -7.31 4.44
C ARG A 126 12.23 -6.34 5.49
N HIS A 127 11.86 -5.13 5.08
CA HIS A 127 11.25 -4.13 5.95
C HIS A 127 9.91 -4.61 6.49
N ASN A 128 9.04 -5.18 5.65
CA ASN A 128 7.75 -5.70 6.08
C ASN A 128 7.91 -6.94 6.97
N LEU A 129 8.76 -7.89 6.57
CA LEU A 129 9.04 -9.09 7.35
C LEU A 129 9.54 -8.77 8.75
N MET A 130 10.35 -7.73 8.92
CA MET A 130 10.84 -7.30 10.23
C MET A 130 9.68 -6.97 11.20
N TYR A 131 8.58 -6.38 10.72
CA TYR A 131 7.39 -6.13 11.55
C TYR A 131 6.63 -7.41 11.87
N TRP A 132 6.50 -8.32 10.91
CA TRP A 132 5.83 -9.61 11.12
C TRP A 132 6.60 -10.52 12.06
N ASP A 133 7.92 -10.47 12.01
CA ASP A 133 8.82 -11.18 12.94
C ASP A 133 8.90 -10.50 14.33
N ASN A 134 8.16 -9.41 14.51
CA ASN A 134 8.19 -8.60 15.73
C ASN A 134 9.61 -8.18 16.14
N ALA A 135 10.47 -7.93 15.16
CA ALA A 135 11.82 -7.44 15.37
C ALA A 135 11.83 -6.01 15.91
N GLU A 136 12.89 -5.65 16.60
CA GLU A 136 13.07 -4.30 17.13
C GLU A 136 13.41 -3.30 16.01
N TYR A 137 12.85 -2.09 16.13
CA TYR A 137 13.10 -0.99 15.19
C TYR A 137 12.97 0.37 15.86
N TYR A 138 13.70 1.35 15.33
CA TYR A 138 13.64 2.73 15.80
C TYR A 138 12.60 3.53 15.00
N GLY A 139 11.71 4.24 15.72
CA GLY A 139 10.87 5.28 15.14
C GLY A 139 11.64 6.60 15.08
N ILE A 140 11.93 7.12 13.89
CA ILE A 140 12.68 8.37 13.68
C ILE A 140 11.75 9.41 13.06
N GLY A 141 11.66 10.57 13.69
CA GLY A 141 10.84 11.70 13.22
C GLY A 141 9.51 11.86 13.94
N ALA A 142 8.82 12.98 13.64
CA ALA A 142 7.53 13.31 14.23
C ALA A 142 6.45 12.28 13.92
N GLY A 143 5.76 11.78 14.94
CA GLY A 143 4.68 10.80 14.82
C GLY A 143 5.13 9.38 14.50
N ALA A 144 6.43 9.12 14.34
CA ALA A 144 6.95 7.79 14.07
C ALA A 144 6.79 6.87 15.28
N SER A 145 6.50 5.60 15.01
CA SER A 145 6.45 4.55 16.04
C SER A 145 7.74 3.72 16.02
N GLY A 146 8.14 3.20 17.17
CA GLY A 146 9.28 2.31 17.31
C GLY A 146 8.98 1.19 18.29
N TYR A 147 9.83 0.15 18.26
CA TYR A 147 9.79 -0.99 19.16
C TYR A 147 11.22 -1.36 19.56
N VAL A 148 11.59 -1.13 20.80
CA VAL A 148 12.95 -1.34 21.31
C VAL A 148 12.89 -1.89 22.75
N ASN A 149 13.69 -2.89 23.07
CA ASN A 149 13.74 -3.55 24.38
C ASN A 149 12.36 -4.01 24.86
N GLY A 150 11.53 -4.55 23.97
CA GLY A 150 10.20 -5.04 24.29
C GLY A 150 9.15 -3.94 24.49
N VAL A 151 9.49 -2.65 24.31
CA VAL A 151 8.60 -1.51 24.50
C VAL A 151 8.26 -0.86 23.18
N ARG A 152 6.95 -0.77 22.86
CA ARG A 152 6.45 0.04 21.76
C ARG A 152 6.29 1.48 22.19
N TYR A 153 6.76 2.41 21.39
CA TYR A 153 6.62 3.84 21.63
C TYR A 153 6.19 4.58 20.36
N LYS A 154 5.72 5.79 20.56
CA LYS A 154 5.41 6.72 19.48
C LYS A 154 6.01 8.09 19.79
N ASN A 155 6.53 8.75 18.80
CA ASN A 155 6.99 10.13 18.92
C ASN A 155 5.82 11.10 18.85
N HIS A 156 5.97 12.30 19.41
CA HIS A 156 4.97 13.37 19.29
C HIS A 156 4.62 13.64 17.81
N GLY A 157 3.32 13.73 17.49
CA GLY A 157 2.84 13.85 16.10
C GLY A 157 3.11 15.22 15.49
N PRO A 158 2.66 16.35 16.08
CA PRO A 158 2.91 17.68 15.53
C PRO A 158 4.41 18.04 15.56
N ILE A 159 4.95 18.53 14.44
CA ILE A 159 6.38 18.83 14.30
C ILE A 159 6.92 19.71 15.43
N ARG A 160 6.21 20.76 15.80
CA ARG A 160 6.63 21.66 16.90
C ARG A 160 6.72 20.92 18.24
N HIS A 161 5.74 20.08 18.56
CA HIS A 161 5.75 19.28 19.79
C HIS A 161 6.91 18.29 19.78
N TYR A 162 7.17 17.66 18.62
CA TYR A 162 8.29 16.75 18.48
C TYR A 162 9.64 17.45 18.69
N LEU A 163 9.86 18.62 18.08
CA LEU A 163 11.11 19.38 18.22
C LEU A 163 11.34 19.81 19.66
N ASN A 164 10.33 20.40 20.32
CA ASN A 164 10.42 20.79 21.73
C ASN A 164 10.74 19.57 22.62
N ALA A 165 10.05 18.45 22.38
CA ALA A 165 10.27 17.23 23.14
C ALA A 165 11.66 16.61 22.91
N VAL A 166 12.23 16.77 21.71
CA VAL A 166 13.62 16.37 21.44
C VAL A 166 14.61 17.24 22.21
N GLU A 167 14.41 18.56 22.24
CA GLU A 167 15.24 19.52 23.00
C GLU A 167 15.18 19.22 24.51
N GLU A 168 14.02 18.82 25.03
CA GLU A 168 13.80 18.44 26.42
C GLU A 168 14.24 17.01 26.75
N GLY A 169 14.72 16.23 25.77
CA GLY A 169 15.12 14.84 25.93
C GLY A 169 13.95 13.86 26.10
N ASN A 170 12.72 14.25 25.76
CA ASN A 170 11.47 13.49 25.94
C ASN A 170 10.65 13.36 24.66
N ALA A 171 11.30 12.97 23.57
CA ALA A 171 10.65 12.88 22.24
C ALA A 171 9.58 11.78 22.10
N ARG A 172 9.56 10.81 23.03
CA ARG A 172 8.71 9.61 22.95
C ARG A 172 7.51 9.71 23.89
N ILE A 173 6.38 9.18 23.40
CA ILE A 173 5.18 8.90 24.18
C ILE A 173 5.07 7.39 24.29
N THR A 174 5.05 6.85 25.47
CA THR A 174 4.85 5.41 25.75
C THR A 174 3.36 5.10 25.88
#